data_2b46262a0281c3b4343ab664c8a57911
#
_entry.id   2b46262a0281c3b4343ab664c8a57911
#
_cell.length_a   1.000
_cell.length_b   1.000
_cell.length_c   1.000
_cell.angle_alpha   90.00
_cell.angle_beta   90.00
_cell.angle_gamma   90.00
#
_symmetry.space_group_name_H-M   'P 1'
#
loop_
_entity.id
_entity.type
_entity.pdbx_description
1 polymer ?
#
loop_
_entity_poly.entity_id
_entity_poly.type
_entity_poly.pdbx_seq_one_letter_code
_entity_poly.pdbx_strand_id
1 'polypeptide(L)'
;MRRRVVAHGTVQGVFFRDTVRRLAQQHGVAGWVRNTFEGTVEAVFEGEPQAVERLVAFMHEGPPGAVVERVEVVSEAEKGLSGFDVR
;
A
#
# COMPACT_ATOMS: atom_id res chain seq x y z
N MET A 1 11.63 8.77 -0.46
CA MET A 1 11.37 7.53 -1.22
C MET A 1 9.90 7.47 -1.61
N ARG A 2 9.61 7.03 -2.80
CA ARG A 2 8.23 6.80 -3.25
C ARG A 2 8.17 5.46 -3.99
N ARG A 3 7.17 4.65 -3.66
CA ARG A 3 6.94 3.35 -4.28
C ARG A 3 5.48 3.20 -4.67
N ARG A 4 5.24 2.66 -5.87
CA ARG A 4 3.90 2.19 -6.26
C ARG A 4 3.89 0.68 -6.12
N VAL A 5 2.84 0.15 -5.50
CA VAL A 5 2.76 -1.27 -5.17
C VAL A 5 1.40 -1.79 -5.58
N VAL A 6 1.38 -2.94 -6.26
CA VAL A 6 0.12 -3.60 -6.63
C VAL A 6 0.15 -5.02 -6.07
N ALA A 7 -0.82 -5.34 -5.23
CA ALA A 7 -0.96 -6.68 -4.65
C ALA A 7 -2.06 -7.45 -5.39
N HIS A 8 -1.72 -8.67 -5.83
CA HIS A 8 -2.61 -9.57 -6.54
C HIS A 8 -2.98 -10.75 -5.65
N GLY A 9 -4.16 -11.28 -5.83
CA GLY A 9 -4.65 -12.44 -5.09
C GLY A 9 -6.03 -12.18 -4.51
N THR A 10 -6.33 -12.77 -3.37
CA THR A 10 -7.55 -12.50 -2.62
C THR A 10 -7.27 -11.33 -1.67
N VAL A 11 -7.42 -10.12 -2.20
CA VAL A 11 -6.98 -8.89 -1.51
C VAL A 11 -8.09 -7.86 -1.33
N GLN A 12 -9.20 -7.99 -2.04
CA GLN A 12 -10.35 -7.09 -1.85
C GLN A 12 -11.35 -7.71 -0.88
N GLY A 13 -12.07 -6.86 -0.14
CA GLY A 13 -13.09 -7.32 0.79
C GLY A 13 -12.57 -7.92 2.09
N VAL A 14 -11.29 -7.72 2.43
CA VAL A 14 -10.65 -8.27 3.62
C VAL A 14 -10.02 -7.18 4.49
N PHE A 15 -10.54 -5.96 4.42
CA PHE A 15 -10.04 -4.79 5.16
C PHE A 15 -8.61 -4.41 4.81
N PHE A 16 -8.15 -4.76 3.63
CA PHE A 16 -6.79 -4.48 3.18
C PHE A 16 -6.51 -2.97 3.18
N ARG A 17 -7.40 -2.20 2.53
CA ARG A 17 -7.23 -0.75 2.41
C ARG A 17 -7.22 -0.06 3.76
N ASP A 18 -8.12 -0.43 4.67
CA ASP A 18 -8.20 0.19 5.98
C ASP A 18 -6.95 -0.09 6.82
N THR A 19 -6.44 -1.32 6.75
CA THR A 19 -5.22 -1.69 7.47
C THR A 19 -4.02 -0.92 6.94
N VAL A 20 -3.90 -0.81 5.60
CA VAL A 20 -2.82 -0.04 4.98
C VAL A 20 -2.89 1.43 5.42
N ARG A 21 -4.08 2.02 5.41
CA ARG A 21 -4.25 3.41 5.85
C ARG A 21 -3.78 3.61 7.28
N ARG A 22 -4.19 2.71 8.18
CA ARG A 22 -3.80 2.82 9.59
C ARG A 22 -2.29 2.70 9.78
N LEU A 23 -1.66 1.75 9.09
CA LEU A 23 -0.21 1.58 9.15
C LEU A 23 0.52 2.78 8.57
N ALA A 24 0.06 3.30 7.43
CA ALA A 24 0.68 4.47 6.81
C ALA A 24 0.62 5.67 7.75
N GLN A 25 -0.53 5.92 8.37
CA GLN A 25 -0.68 7.02 9.33
C GLN A 25 0.21 6.81 10.56
N GLN A 26 0.29 5.58 11.06
CA GLN A 26 1.12 5.25 12.20
C GLN A 26 2.60 5.51 11.94
N HIS A 27 3.06 5.26 10.73
CA HIS A 27 4.46 5.41 10.35
C HIS A 27 4.78 6.72 9.63
N GLY A 28 3.81 7.63 9.52
CA GLY A 28 4.02 8.93 8.88
C GLY A 28 4.25 8.84 7.39
N VAL A 29 3.70 7.83 6.73
CA VAL A 29 3.82 7.65 5.27
C VAL A 29 2.65 8.32 4.58
N ALA A 30 2.95 9.11 3.56
CA ALA A 30 1.95 9.78 2.72
C ALA A 30 1.62 8.90 1.53
N GLY A 31 0.47 9.14 0.90
CA GLY A 31 0.07 8.46 -0.31
C GLY A 31 -1.40 8.09 -0.33
N TRP A 32 -1.71 6.94 -0.93
CA TRP A 32 -3.08 6.48 -1.04
C TRP A 32 -3.12 4.98 -1.34
N VAL A 33 -4.30 4.39 -1.14
CA VAL A 33 -4.56 2.98 -1.46
C VAL A 33 -5.95 2.87 -2.05
N ARG A 34 -6.11 1.98 -3.03
CA ARG A 34 -7.40 1.75 -3.69
C ARG A 34 -7.55 0.31 -4.15
N ASN A 35 -8.80 -0.13 -4.26
CA ASN A 35 -9.12 -1.34 -5.01
C ASN A 35 -9.16 -0.96 -6.49
N THR A 36 -8.63 -1.84 -7.35
CA THR A 36 -8.71 -1.63 -8.79
C THR A 36 -9.85 -2.45 -9.38
N PHE A 37 -10.20 -2.10 -10.60
CA PHE A 37 -11.23 -2.82 -11.34
C PHE A 37 -10.83 -4.29 -11.60
N GLU A 38 -9.53 -4.56 -11.71
CA GLU A 38 -9.02 -5.91 -11.96
C GLU A 38 -8.99 -6.81 -10.72
N GLY A 39 -9.41 -6.30 -9.58
CA GLY A 39 -9.44 -7.09 -8.35
C GLY A 39 -8.17 -7.00 -7.50
N THR A 40 -7.22 -6.15 -7.88
CA THR A 40 -6.00 -5.92 -7.12
C THR A 40 -6.18 -4.78 -6.12
N VAL A 41 -5.20 -4.64 -5.21
CA VAL A 41 -5.07 -3.46 -4.35
C VAL A 41 -3.82 -2.72 -4.80
N GLU A 42 -3.99 -1.45 -5.17
CA GLU A 42 -2.89 -0.58 -5.57
C GLU A 42 -2.66 0.48 -4.52
N ALA A 43 -1.39 0.74 -4.19
CA ALA A 43 -1.02 1.76 -3.23
C ALA A 43 0.18 2.55 -3.71
N VAL A 44 0.25 3.80 -3.26
CA VAL A 44 1.44 4.64 -3.42
C VAL A 44 1.86 5.06 -2.03
N PHE A 45 3.14 4.86 -1.74
CA PHE A 45 3.74 5.22 -0.45
C PHE A 45 4.89 6.19 -0.67
N GLU A 46 4.88 7.28 0.07
CA GLU A 46 5.93 8.29 -0.01
C GLU A 46 6.32 8.73 1.40
N GLY A 47 7.63 8.80 1.68
CA GLY A 47 8.13 9.19 2.99
C GLY A 47 9.54 8.70 3.22
N GLU A 48 9.91 8.54 4.48
CA GLU A 48 11.22 8.04 4.84
C GLU A 48 11.40 6.61 4.33
N PRO A 49 12.60 6.26 3.85
CA PRO A 49 12.83 4.94 3.24
C PRO A 49 12.43 3.77 4.14
N GLN A 50 12.81 3.78 5.42
CA GLN A 50 12.46 2.67 6.31
C GLN A 50 10.96 2.53 6.50
N ALA A 51 10.24 3.65 6.61
CA ALA A 51 8.80 3.64 6.78
C ALA A 51 8.10 3.13 5.52
N VAL A 52 8.53 3.61 4.35
CA VAL A 52 7.97 3.16 3.06
C VAL A 52 8.22 1.66 2.88
N GLU A 53 9.43 1.18 3.17
CA GLU A 53 9.75 -0.23 3.05
C GLU A 53 8.90 -1.11 3.96
N ARG A 54 8.54 -0.60 5.15
CA ARG A 54 7.65 -1.32 6.05
C ARG A 54 6.25 -1.50 5.45
N LEU A 55 5.74 -0.46 4.80
CA LEU A 55 4.46 -0.53 4.12
C LEU A 55 4.52 -1.47 2.91
N VAL A 56 5.60 -1.43 2.15
CA VAL A 56 5.81 -2.35 1.02
C VAL A 56 5.83 -3.81 1.52
N ALA A 57 6.55 -4.07 2.63
CA ALA A 57 6.60 -5.40 3.23
C ALA A 57 5.20 -5.88 3.63
N PHE A 58 4.39 -4.99 4.20
CA PHE A 58 3.01 -5.35 4.57
C PHE A 58 2.19 -5.73 3.34
N MET A 59 2.38 -5.05 2.22
CA MET A 59 1.65 -5.38 0.99
C MET A 59 1.92 -6.81 0.51
N HIS A 60 3.11 -7.36 0.79
CA HIS A 60 3.41 -8.76 0.48
C HIS A 60 2.69 -9.73 1.40
N GLU A 61 2.39 -9.32 2.62
CA GLU A 61 1.76 -10.17 3.62
C GLU A 61 0.23 -10.04 3.61
N GLY A 62 -0.24 -8.82 3.60
CA GLY A 62 -1.66 -8.52 3.73
C GLY A 62 -2.20 -8.72 5.14
N PRO A 63 -3.44 -8.28 5.41
CA PRO A 63 -4.11 -8.52 6.68
C PRO A 63 -4.61 -9.96 6.78
N PRO A 64 -5.02 -10.40 8.00
CA PRO A 64 -5.68 -11.71 8.15
C PRO A 64 -6.84 -11.86 7.18
N GLY A 65 -6.92 -13.01 6.54
CA GLY A 65 -7.96 -13.28 5.54
C GLY A 65 -7.56 -12.98 4.12
N ALA A 66 -6.47 -12.23 3.91
CA ALA A 66 -5.94 -11.98 2.58
C ALA A 66 -5.02 -13.13 2.15
N VAL A 67 -4.99 -13.37 0.85
CA VAL A 67 -4.01 -14.27 0.23
C VAL A 67 -3.32 -13.44 -0.85
N VAL A 68 -2.08 -13.06 -0.59
CA VAL A 68 -1.29 -12.27 -1.55
C VAL A 68 -0.46 -13.25 -2.37
N GLU A 69 -0.77 -13.32 -3.66
CA GLU A 69 -0.10 -14.27 -4.57
C GLU A 69 1.09 -13.65 -5.26
N ARG A 70 1.02 -12.35 -5.54
CA ARG A 70 2.08 -11.64 -6.26
C ARG A 70 2.01 -10.16 -5.94
N VAL A 71 3.17 -9.51 -5.88
CA VAL A 71 3.26 -8.07 -5.65
C VAL A 71 4.19 -7.46 -6.68
N GLU A 72 3.74 -6.35 -7.28
CA GLU A 72 4.58 -5.56 -8.19
C GLU A 72 4.98 -4.29 -7.45
N VAL A 73 6.26 -3.96 -7.48
CA VAL A 73 6.79 -2.77 -6.83
C VAL A 73 7.57 -1.94 -7.85
N VAL A 74 7.20 -0.66 -7.96
CA VAL A 74 7.85 0.27 -8.90
C VAL A 74 8.34 1.48 -8.13
N SER A 75 9.59 1.89 -8.37
CA SER A 75 10.14 3.13 -7.85
C SER A 75 9.60 4.31 -8.64
N GLU A 76 9.23 5.37 -7.94
CA GLU A 76 8.75 6.60 -8.56
C GLU A 76 9.45 7.81 -7.97
N ALA A 77 9.42 8.93 -8.69
CA ALA A 77 9.91 10.20 -8.17
C ALA A 77 8.96 10.74 -7.12
N GLU A 78 9.50 11.33 -6.06
CA GLU A 78 8.70 11.94 -5.01
C GLU A 78 7.93 13.14 -5.55
N LYS A 79 6.71 13.33 -5.04
CA LYS A 79 5.82 14.43 -5.46
C LYS A 79 5.41 15.33 -4.30
N GLY A 80 5.94 15.09 -3.11
CA GLY A 80 5.63 15.91 -1.95
C GLY A 80 4.21 15.71 -1.43
N LEU A 81 3.70 14.48 -1.47
CA LEU A 81 2.37 14.18 -0.95
C LEU A 81 2.33 14.36 0.56
N SER A 82 1.16 14.70 1.08
CA SER A 82 0.91 14.74 2.53
C SER A 82 -0.39 14.00 2.82
N GLY A 83 -0.42 13.34 3.99
CA GLY A 83 -1.57 12.56 4.40
C GLY A 83 -1.70 11.26 3.62
N PHE A 84 -2.59 10.37 4.08
CA PHE A 84 -2.83 9.08 3.44
C PHE A 84 -4.32 8.88 3.23
N ASP A 85 -4.71 8.64 1.97
CA ASP A 85 -6.09 8.53 1.57
C ASP A 85 -6.45 7.11 1.16
N VAL A 86 -7.70 6.73 1.43
CA VAL A 86 -8.33 5.54 0.84
C VAL A 86 -9.19 6.02 -0.32
N ARG A 87 -8.95 5.47 -1.49
CA ARG A 87 -9.69 5.82 -2.71
C ARG A 87 -10.60 4.72 -3.17
#